data_01f890307263b3d7529792eaba0356c0
#
_entry.id   01f890307263b3d7529792eaba0356c0
#
_cell.length_a   1.000
_cell.length_b   1.000
_cell.length_c   1.000
_cell.angle_alpha   90.00
_cell.angle_beta   90.00
_cell.angle_gamma   90.00
#
_symmetry.space_group_name_H-M   'P 1'
#
loop_
_entity.id
_entity.type
_entity.pdbx_description
1 polymer ?
#
loop_
_entity_poly.entity_id
_entity_poly.type
_entity_poly.pdbx_seq_one_letter_code
_entity_poly.pdbx_strand_id
1 'polypeptide(L)'
;MKLSSPIFHKLFLLALPLIGSNVAQFSLNIVDTAMLGHYSSEALASAVIGGSFFFSIFIIGSGFSFAIVPLVAAYDAQNDHIKVRRVARMGLWVSFIYSFFTLNLFLFSETILLAIGQNSEISKIAKDYLIIMGFSMFPALAVVTLRSFLTGLKFTQIIFWITFAAFPIKIFLNWVLIFGNLGIPELGIKGASLATLLVQFFMLFCFIFFSYYKLYRYKIFDRFWRLDFDFLKKVFLLGYPIGFTYFAETSLFTSSAIMMGWLGKIELAAHGITMQLAGLTFMFHVGLSQASTTLVGNSYGEKQDKIKLINIAKATLLLTTFYAFIVICLFVTFPEFLLSLFLDKKIDSSNEI
;
A
#
# COMPACT_ATOMS: atom_id res chain seq x y z
N MET A 1 20.77 -3.53 -31.14
CA MET A 1 20.78 -4.31 -29.88
C MET A 1 19.34 -4.75 -29.62
N LYS A 2 19.00 -6.01 -29.92
CA LYS A 2 17.62 -6.52 -29.80
C LYS A 2 17.29 -6.69 -28.30
N LEU A 3 16.33 -5.89 -27.81
CA LEU A 3 15.72 -6.17 -26.51
C LEU A 3 15.11 -7.57 -26.59
N SER A 4 15.53 -8.48 -25.72
CA SER A 4 15.11 -9.88 -25.82
C SER A 4 13.63 -9.98 -25.44
N SER A 5 12.77 -10.39 -26.36
CA SER A 5 11.35 -10.71 -26.16
C SER A 5 11.06 -11.48 -24.84
N PRO A 6 11.92 -12.42 -24.39
CA PRO A 6 11.72 -13.14 -23.13
C PRO A 6 11.73 -12.29 -21.87
N ILE A 7 12.48 -11.16 -21.83
CA ILE A 7 12.54 -10.27 -20.64
C ILE A 7 11.22 -9.50 -20.52
N PHE A 8 10.70 -8.95 -21.62
CA PHE A 8 9.40 -8.27 -21.63
C PHE A 8 8.28 -9.19 -21.16
N HIS A 9 8.23 -10.40 -21.70
CA HIS A 9 7.22 -11.38 -21.32
C HIS A 9 7.27 -11.73 -19.83
N LYS A 10 8.46 -12.00 -19.28
CA LYS A 10 8.65 -12.30 -17.85
C LYS A 10 8.27 -11.11 -16.97
N LEU A 11 8.67 -9.89 -17.35
CA LEU A 11 8.35 -8.68 -16.62
C LEU A 11 6.83 -8.45 -16.59
N PHE A 12 6.15 -8.59 -17.73
CA PHE A 12 4.71 -8.41 -17.84
C PHE A 12 3.92 -9.44 -17.04
N LEU A 13 4.29 -10.72 -17.11
CA LEU A 13 3.66 -11.80 -16.34
C LEU A 13 3.75 -11.58 -14.82
N LEU A 14 4.85 -11.03 -14.34
CA LEU A 14 5.00 -10.72 -12.92
C LEU A 14 4.30 -9.41 -12.55
N ALA A 15 4.34 -8.41 -13.43
CA ALA A 15 3.77 -7.10 -13.18
C ALA A 15 2.25 -7.11 -13.14
N LEU A 16 1.59 -7.83 -14.06
CA LEU A 16 0.13 -7.79 -14.20
C LEU A 16 -0.63 -8.16 -12.91
N PRO A 17 -0.32 -9.27 -12.21
CA PRO A 17 -0.97 -9.56 -10.93
C PRO A 17 -0.62 -8.54 -9.83
N LEU A 18 0.61 -7.99 -9.83
CA LEU A 18 1.01 -6.97 -8.86
C LEU A 18 0.27 -5.65 -9.10
N ILE A 19 0.11 -5.24 -10.35
CA ILE A 19 -0.71 -4.08 -10.74
C ILE A 19 -2.13 -4.26 -10.24
N GLY A 20 -2.76 -5.39 -10.58
CA GLY A 20 -4.12 -5.71 -10.13
C GLY A 20 -4.25 -5.72 -8.60
N SER A 21 -3.26 -6.26 -7.89
CA SER A 21 -3.22 -6.25 -6.43
C SER A 21 -3.09 -4.83 -5.86
N ASN A 22 -2.26 -3.96 -6.45
CA ASN A 22 -2.10 -2.58 -5.99
C ASN A 22 -3.36 -1.75 -6.28
N VAL A 23 -4.00 -1.93 -7.42
CA VAL A 23 -5.30 -1.32 -7.74
C VAL A 23 -6.37 -1.78 -6.75
N ALA A 24 -6.48 -3.08 -6.47
CA ALA A 24 -7.42 -3.60 -5.48
C ALA A 24 -7.14 -3.02 -4.07
N GLN A 25 -5.88 -2.93 -3.67
CA GLN A 25 -5.48 -2.33 -2.39
C GLN A 25 -5.86 -0.84 -2.30
N PHE A 26 -5.65 -0.08 -3.37
CA PHE A 26 -6.06 1.32 -3.46
C PHE A 26 -7.58 1.46 -3.37
N SER A 27 -8.31 0.58 -4.03
CA SER A 27 -9.78 0.57 -4.01
C SER A 27 -10.38 0.27 -2.63
N LEU A 28 -9.67 -0.48 -1.76
CA LEU A 28 -10.12 -0.68 -0.37
C LEU A 28 -10.25 0.65 0.41
N ASN A 29 -9.35 1.60 0.16
CA ASN A 29 -9.41 2.93 0.79
C ASN A 29 -10.57 3.76 0.23
N ILE A 30 -10.83 3.65 -1.08
CA ILE A 30 -11.97 4.34 -1.72
C ILE A 30 -13.30 3.86 -1.12
N VAL A 31 -13.43 2.56 -0.86
CA VAL A 31 -14.64 2.00 -0.21
C VAL A 31 -14.86 2.61 1.17
N ASP A 32 -13.83 2.76 2.00
CA ASP A 32 -13.97 3.39 3.31
C ASP A 32 -14.46 4.84 3.18
N THR A 33 -13.82 5.61 2.32
CA THR A 33 -14.18 7.02 2.09
C THR A 33 -15.59 7.17 1.57
N ALA A 34 -16.00 6.35 0.60
CA ALA A 34 -17.34 6.38 0.03
C ALA A 34 -18.41 6.00 1.07
N MET A 35 -18.20 4.92 1.83
CA MET A 35 -19.20 4.46 2.82
C MET A 35 -19.29 5.40 4.02
N LEU A 36 -18.19 5.98 4.50
CA LEU A 36 -18.21 6.99 5.55
C LEU A 36 -18.83 8.30 5.08
N GLY A 37 -18.64 8.68 3.82
CA GLY A 37 -19.30 9.85 3.23
C GLY A 37 -20.82 9.75 3.18
N HIS A 38 -21.36 8.53 2.99
CA HIS A 38 -22.81 8.27 3.08
C HIS A 38 -23.31 8.20 4.52
N TYR A 39 -22.42 7.97 5.49
CA TYR A 39 -22.78 7.88 6.89
C TYR A 39 -22.86 9.27 7.56
N SER A 40 -21.78 10.06 7.50
CA SER A 40 -21.72 11.40 8.10
C SER A 40 -20.53 12.19 7.53
N SER A 41 -20.73 13.49 7.26
CA SER A 41 -19.65 14.37 6.83
C SER A 41 -18.55 14.55 7.89
N GLU A 42 -18.94 14.55 9.18
CA GLU A 42 -17.97 14.64 10.30
C GLU A 42 -17.14 13.36 10.43
N ALA A 43 -17.77 12.19 10.28
CA ALA A 43 -17.05 10.91 10.28
C ALA A 43 -16.08 10.81 9.09
N LEU A 44 -16.50 11.27 7.90
CA LEU A 44 -15.64 11.34 6.74
C LEU A 44 -14.44 12.26 6.96
N ALA A 45 -14.66 13.49 7.44
CA ALA A 45 -13.57 14.45 7.69
C ALA A 45 -12.58 13.89 8.73
N SER A 46 -13.08 13.30 9.81
CA SER A 46 -12.27 12.67 10.84
C SER A 46 -11.47 11.47 10.33
N ALA A 47 -12.08 10.64 9.44
CA ALA A 47 -11.41 9.51 8.82
C ALA A 47 -10.34 9.94 7.81
N VAL A 48 -10.55 11.03 7.07
CA VAL A 48 -9.55 11.58 6.14
C VAL A 48 -8.33 12.07 6.90
N ILE A 49 -8.51 12.84 7.99
CA ILE A 49 -7.42 13.32 8.83
C ILE A 49 -6.72 12.14 9.51
N GLY A 50 -7.48 11.26 10.16
CA GLY A 50 -6.94 10.07 10.83
C GLY A 50 -6.23 9.13 9.84
N GLY A 51 -6.82 8.91 8.67
CA GLY A 51 -6.23 8.10 7.60
C GLY A 51 -4.91 8.66 7.08
N SER A 52 -4.82 9.97 6.88
CA SER A 52 -3.59 10.66 6.47
C SER A 52 -2.49 10.54 7.53
N PHE A 53 -2.85 10.70 8.80
CA PHE A 53 -1.93 10.52 9.93
C PHE A 53 -1.42 9.07 10.01
N PHE A 54 -2.33 8.09 9.93
CA PHE A 54 -1.97 6.67 9.88
C PHE A 54 -1.06 6.35 8.70
N PHE A 55 -1.42 6.81 7.49
CA PHE A 55 -0.69 6.52 6.27
C PHE A 55 0.74 7.07 6.29
N SER A 56 0.93 8.26 6.85
CA SER A 56 2.26 8.88 6.99
C SER A 56 3.21 8.04 7.85
N ILE A 57 2.71 7.42 8.91
CA ILE A 57 3.49 6.52 9.76
C ILE A 57 3.66 5.15 9.08
N PHE A 58 2.59 4.64 8.49
CA PHE A 58 2.56 3.34 7.82
C PHE A 58 3.55 3.27 6.64
N ILE A 59 3.67 4.34 5.83
CA ILE A 59 4.52 4.33 4.64
C ILE A 59 6.01 4.23 5.01
N ILE A 60 6.43 4.85 6.11
CA ILE A 60 7.79 4.70 6.64
C ILE A 60 8.05 3.24 7.04
N GLY A 61 7.12 2.64 7.79
CA GLY A 61 7.21 1.24 8.20
C GLY A 61 7.20 0.25 7.03
N SER A 62 6.42 0.54 5.99
CA SER A 62 6.35 -0.30 4.79
C SER A 62 7.66 -0.33 4.00
N GLY A 63 8.51 0.70 4.13
CA GLY A 63 9.84 0.72 3.53
C GLY A 63 10.72 -0.45 3.98
N PHE A 64 10.63 -0.85 5.26
CA PHE A 64 11.34 -2.04 5.76
C PHE A 64 10.83 -3.33 5.10
N SER A 65 9.54 -3.40 4.85
CA SER A 65 8.92 -4.53 4.15
C SER A 65 9.33 -4.59 2.68
N PHE A 66 9.41 -3.46 1.99
CA PHE A 66 9.83 -3.41 0.58
C PHE A 66 11.30 -3.78 0.37
N ALA A 67 12.17 -3.53 1.36
CA ALA A 67 13.57 -3.99 1.32
C ALA A 67 13.72 -5.51 1.22
N ILE A 68 12.68 -6.27 1.59
CA ILE A 68 12.69 -7.74 1.54
C ILE A 68 12.66 -8.26 0.11
N VAL A 69 11.97 -7.57 -0.82
CA VAL A 69 11.80 -8.02 -2.21
C VAL A 69 13.16 -8.34 -2.89
N PRO A 70 14.10 -7.39 -3.00
CA PRO A 70 15.37 -7.64 -3.68
C PRO A 70 16.23 -8.65 -2.93
N LEU A 71 16.20 -8.66 -1.58
CA LEU A 71 16.98 -9.60 -0.77
C LEU A 71 16.50 -11.04 -0.95
N VAL A 72 15.18 -11.25 -0.89
CA VAL A 72 14.59 -12.58 -1.09
C VAL A 72 14.85 -13.06 -2.52
N ALA A 73 14.63 -12.20 -3.52
CA ALA A 73 14.87 -12.56 -4.92
C ALA A 73 16.33 -12.96 -5.18
N ALA A 74 17.29 -12.24 -4.57
CA ALA A 74 18.71 -12.54 -4.72
C ALA A 74 19.12 -13.85 -4.04
N TYR A 75 18.65 -14.10 -2.81
CA TYR A 75 19.01 -15.34 -2.09
C TYR A 75 18.27 -16.57 -2.63
N ASP A 76 17.03 -16.41 -3.12
CA ASP A 76 16.32 -17.49 -3.79
C ASP A 76 17.03 -17.91 -5.09
N ALA A 77 17.54 -16.95 -5.87
CA ALA A 77 18.34 -17.22 -7.06
C ALA A 77 19.66 -17.95 -6.77
N GLN A 78 20.21 -17.80 -5.57
CA GLN A 78 21.37 -18.54 -5.07
C GLN A 78 21.01 -19.91 -4.49
N ASN A 79 19.72 -20.29 -4.48
CA ASN A 79 19.19 -21.47 -3.78
C ASN A 79 19.49 -21.49 -2.25
N ASP A 80 19.73 -20.32 -1.65
CA ASP A 80 20.04 -20.19 -0.22
C ASP A 80 18.74 -19.98 0.58
N HIS A 81 17.97 -21.06 0.75
CA HIS A 81 16.69 -21.04 1.48
C HIS A 81 16.85 -20.61 2.94
N ILE A 82 18.06 -20.77 3.51
CA ILE A 82 18.34 -20.36 4.89
C ILE A 82 18.36 -18.84 4.97
N LYS A 83 19.04 -18.16 4.05
CA LYS A 83 19.07 -16.68 4.02
C LYS A 83 17.71 -16.10 3.66
N VAL A 84 16.97 -16.71 2.72
CA VAL A 84 15.58 -16.32 2.41
C VAL A 84 14.72 -16.32 3.68
N ARG A 85 14.75 -17.42 4.47
CA ARG A 85 14.06 -17.53 5.74
C ARG A 85 14.47 -16.44 6.73
N ARG A 86 15.78 -16.21 6.88
CA ARG A 86 16.30 -15.19 7.81
C ARG A 86 15.81 -13.79 7.45
N VAL A 87 15.86 -13.41 6.17
CA VAL A 87 15.35 -12.12 5.68
C VAL A 87 13.86 -11.97 5.96
N ALA A 88 13.03 -12.94 5.56
CA ALA A 88 11.58 -12.87 5.75
C ALA A 88 11.21 -12.75 7.24
N ARG A 89 11.85 -13.55 8.12
CA ARG A 89 11.63 -13.51 9.54
C ARG A 89 12.06 -12.19 10.17
N MET A 90 13.24 -11.67 9.80
CA MET A 90 13.70 -10.38 10.32
C MET A 90 12.86 -9.22 9.81
N GLY A 91 12.31 -9.30 8.61
CA GLY A 91 11.32 -8.35 8.12
C GLY A 91 10.06 -8.31 8.99
N LEU A 92 9.52 -9.47 9.38
CA LEU A 92 8.38 -9.53 10.30
C LEU A 92 8.73 -8.97 11.69
N TRP A 93 9.93 -9.23 12.19
CA TRP A 93 10.39 -8.65 13.47
C TRP A 93 10.56 -7.14 13.40
N VAL A 94 11.16 -6.58 12.34
CA VAL A 94 11.28 -5.12 12.15
C VAL A 94 9.89 -4.49 12.09
N SER A 95 8.95 -5.10 11.35
CA SER A 95 7.57 -4.63 11.26
C SER A 95 6.88 -4.65 12.63
N PHE A 96 7.07 -5.71 13.42
CA PHE A 96 6.52 -5.81 14.76
C PHE A 96 7.09 -4.75 15.71
N ILE A 97 8.43 -4.61 15.74
CA ILE A 97 9.12 -3.62 16.58
C ILE A 97 8.67 -2.20 16.20
N TYR A 98 8.63 -1.88 14.90
CA TYR A 98 8.17 -0.59 14.41
C TYR A 98 6.72 -0.30 14.83
N SER A 99 5.80 -1.27 14.64
CA SER A 99 4.41 -1.14 15.05
C SER A 99 4.26 -0.91 16.55
N PHE A 100 5.08 -1.60 17.36
CA PHE A 100 5.06 -1.44 18.82
C PHE A 100 5.47 -0.02 19.25
N PHE A 101 6.53 0.53 18.67
CA PHE A 101 6.95 1.89 18.97
C PHE A 101 5.96 2.95 18.47
N THR A 102 5.42 2.77 17.26
CA THR A 102 4.48 3.72 16.68
C THR A 102 3.09 3.65 17.29
N LEU A 103 2.73 2.57 18.00
CA LEU A 103 1.45 2.48 18.72
C LEU A 103 1.24 3.65 19.68
N ASN A 104 2.31 4.12 20.34
CA ASN A 104 2.23 5.28 21.24
C ASN A 104 1.75 6.54 20.50
N LEU A 105 2.15 6.75 19.24
CA LEU A 105 1.69 7.90 18.45
C LEU A 105 0.17 7.86 18.22
N PHE A 106 -0.38 6.67 18.07
CA PHE A 106 -1.82 6.49 17.89
C PHE A 106 -2.61 6.62 19.20
N LEU A 107 -2.05 6.16 20.31
CA LEU A 107 -2.67 6.32 21.64
C LEU A 107 -2.73 7.80 22.06
N PHE A 108 -1.73 8.60 21.72
CA PHE A 108 -1.67 10.03 21.99
C PHE A 108 -2.11 10.90 20.79
N SER A 109 -2.81 10.32 19.81
CA SER A 109 -3.18 10.99 18.56
C SER A 109 -4.03 12.26 18.75
N GLU A 110 -4.96 12.28 19.72
CA GLU A 110 -5.75 13.49 20.03
C GLU A 110 -4.84 14.66 20.42
N THR A 111 -3.91 14.44 21.34
CA THR A 111 -2.95 15.47 21.79
C THR A 111 -2.09 15.97 20.63
N ILE A 112 -1.64 15.05 19.76
CA ILE A 112 -0.82 15.40 18.60
C ILE A 112 -1.65 16.21 17.59
N LEU A 113 -2.88 15.80 17.28
CA LEU A 113 -3.75 16.50 16.34
C LEU A 113 -4.11 17.91 16.83
N LEU A 114 -4.40 18.07 18.13
CA LEU A 114 -4.63 19.38 18.73
C LEU A 114 -3.39 20.26 18.67
N ALA A 115 -2.20 19.72 18.92
CA ALA A 115 -0.93 20.45 18.86
C ALA A 115 -0.61 20.94 17.43
N ILE A 116 -1.09 20.25 16.39
CA ILE A 116 -0.96 20.64 14.99
C ILE A 116 -2.04 21.68 14.58
N GLY A 117 -2.99 22.01 15.49
CA GLY A 117 -4.03 23.02 15.25
C GLY A 117 -5.33 22.46 14.66
N GLN A 118 -5.58 21.17 14.76
CA GLN A 118 -6.85 20.57 14.33
C GLN A 118 -8.00 20.91 15.29
N ASN A 119 -9.23 20.95 14.76
CA ASN A 119 -10.43 21.17 15.55
C ASN A 119 -10.57 20.09 16.65
N SER A 120 -10.98 20.49 17.85
CA SER A 120 -11.10 19.61 19.02
C SER A 120 -12.12 18.48 18.80
N GLU A 121 -13.26 18.76 18.17
CA GLU A 121 -14.31 17.78 17.93
C GLU A 121 -13.83 16.72 16.94
N ILE A 122 -13.25 17.15 15.81
CA ILE A 122 -12.66 16.25 14.78
C ILE A 122 -11.52 15.43 15.39
N SER A 123 -10.67 16.04 16.21
CA SER A 123 -9.54 15.34 16.86
C SER A 123 -9.99 14.24 17.80
N LYS A 124 -11.10 14.45 18.52
CA LYS A 124 -11.67 13.45 19.43
C LYS A 124 -12.27 12.27 18.66
N ILE A 125 -13.02 12.53 17.58
CA ILE A 125 -13.56 11.48 16.71
C ILE A 125 -12.43 10.72 16.01
N ALA A 126 -11.42 11.43 15.49
CA ALA A 126 -10.27 10.83 14.83
C ALA A 126 -9.44 9.96 15.79
N LYS A 127 -9.34 10.27 17.07
CA LYS A 127 -8.67 9.44 18.08
C LYS A 127 -9.28 8.05 18.17
N ASP A 128 -10.62 7.97 18.24
CA ASP A 128 -11.32 6.68 18.33
C ASP A 128 -11.03 5.79 17.12
N TYR A 129 -10.94 6.37 15.94
CA TYR A 129 -10.50 5.72 14.71
C TYR A 129 -9.04 5.30 14.79
N LEU A 130 -8.14 6.21 15.19
CA LEU A 130 -6.70 6.02 15.19
C LEU A 130 -6.22 5.01 16.23
N ILE A 131 -6.88 4.87 17.37
CA ILE A 131 -6.55 3.82 18.34
C ILE A 131 -6.68 2.44 17.68
N ILE A 132 -7.81 2.16 17.01
CA ILE A 132 -8.04 0.88 16.34
C ILE A 132 -7.06 0.70 15.17
N MET A 133 -6.82 1.77 14.40
CA MET A 133 -5.84 1.76 13.29
C MET A 133 -4.42 1.54 13.80
N GLY A 134 -4.06 2.03 14.99
CA GLY A 134 -2.77 1.74 15.63
C GLY A 134 -2.56 0.24 15.87
N PHE A 135 -3.59 -0.46 16.34
CA PHE A 135 -3.55 -1.93 16.43
C PHE A 135 -3.53 -2.59 15.06
N SER A 136 -4.17 -2.00 14.05
CA SER A 136 -4.14 -2.49 12.67
C SER A 136 -2.74 -2.40 12.04
N MET A 137 -1.83 -1.55 12.56
CA MET A 137 -0.46 -1.43 12.08
C MET A 137 0.29 -2.77 12.11
N PHE A 138 0.09 -3.59 13.16
CA PHE A 138 0.75 -4.88 13.29
C PHE A 138 0.39 -5.84 12.14
N PRO A 139 -0.88 -6.20 11.91
CA PRO A 139 -1.22 -7.07 10.79
C PRO A 139 -0.97 -6.39 9.44
N ALA A 140 -1.14 -5.08 9.30
CA ALA A 140 -0.91 -4.38 8.04
C ALA A 140 0.55 -4.46 7.58
N LEU A 141 1.52 -4.16 8.43
CA LEU A 141 2.94 -4.29 8.10
C LEU A 141 3.38 -5.75 7.92
N ALA A 142 2.82 -6.68 8.69
CA ALA A 142 3.05 -8.10 8.48
C ALA A 142 2.53 -8.58 7.10
N VAL A 143 1.36 -8.10 6.68
CA VAL A 143 0.81 -8.33 5.32
C VAL A 143 1.76 -7.80 4.26
N VAL A 144 2.24 -6.55 4.37
CA VAL A 144 3.19 -5.98 3.39
C VAL A 144 4.48 -6.78 3.36
N THR A 145 4.99 -7.23 4.51
CA THR A 145 6.19 -8.08 4.62
C THR A 145 6.01 -9.42 3.91
N LEU A 146 4.89 -10.12 4.13
CA LEU A 146 4.62 -11.40 3.47
C LEU A 146 4.34 -11.22 1.96
N ARG A 147 3.66 -10.15 1.56
CA ARG A 147 3.53 -9.78 0.14
C ARG A 147 4.90 -9.57 -0.51
N SER A 148 5.79 -8.83 0.15
CA SER A 148 7.15 -8.59 -0.33
C SER A 148 7.97 -9.87 -0.43
N PHE A 149 7.83 -10.77 0.54
CA PHE A 149 8.42 -12.11 0.50
C PHE A 149 7.93 -12.93 -0.70
N LEU A 150 6.60 -13.00 -0.91
CA LEU A 150 5.99 -13.69 -2.05
C LEU A 150 6.36 -13.06 -3.40
N THR A 151 6.44 -11.73 -3.46
CA THR A 151 6.88 -10.99 -4.65
C THR A 151 8.32 -11.37 -5.02
N GLY A 152 9.23 -11.40 -4.03
CA GLY A 152 10.62 -11.83 -4.24
C GLY A 152 10.74 -13.26 -4.76
N LEU A 153 9.83 -14.15 -4.33
CA LEU A 153 9.72 -15.53 -4.81
C LEU A 153 8.90 -15.69 -6.11
N LYS A 154 8.43 -14.61 -6.71
CA LYS A 154 7.62 -14.59 -7.95
C LYS A 154 6.21 -15.20 -7.81
N PHE A 155 5.67 -15.34 -6.61
CA PHE A 155 4.30 -15.82 -6.36
C PHE A 155 3.29 -14.66 -6.43
N THR A 156 3.29 -13.89 -7.52
CA THR A 156 2.51 -12.66 -7.65
C THR A 156 1.01 -12.90 -7.80
N GLN A 157 0.60 -14.02 -8.41
CA GLN A 157 -0.81 -14.36 -8.62
C GLN A 157 -1.58 -14.55 -7.30
N ILE A 158 -0.97 -15.21 -6.31
CA ILE A 158 -1.63 -15.42 -5.01
C ILE A 158 -1.83 -14.10 -4.26
N ILE A 159 -0.89 -13.14 -4.41
CA ILE A 159 -1.02 -11.80 -3.86
C ILE A 159 -2.26 -11.13 -4.43
N PHE A 160 -2.44 -11.20 -5.75
CA PHE A 160 -3.62 -10.65 -6.43
C PHE A 160 -4.91 -11.26 -5.88
N TRP A 161 -5.01 -12.59 -5.84
CA TRP A 161 -6.26 -13.26 -5.44
C TRP A 161 -6.62 -13.00 -3.98
N ILE A 162 -5.64 -12.98 -3.06
CA ILE A 162 -5.90 -12.68 -1.64
C ILE A 162 -6.38 -11.22 -1.50
N THR A 163 -5.72 -10.28 -2.17
CA THR A 163 -6.12 -8.86 -2.10
C THR A 163 -7.48 -8.63 -2.76
N PHE A 164 -7.75 -9.31 -3.89
CA PHE A 164 -9.04 -9.23 -4.56
C PHE A 164 -10.17 -9.82 -3.71
N ALA A 165 -9.94 -10.93 -3.02
CA ALA A 165 -10.91 -11.52 -2.09
C ALA A 165 -11.18 -10.61 -0.87
N ALA A 166 -10.20 -9.81 -0.45
CA ALA A 166 -10.37 -8.86 0.64
C ALA A 166 -11.38 -7.73 0.30
N PHE A 167 -11.55 -7.40 -0.99
CA PHE A 167 -12.43 -6.31 -1.42
C PHE A 167 -13.92 -6.54 -1.06
N PRO A 168 -14.59 -7.64 -1.47
CA PRO A 168 -15.97 -7.90 -1.07
C PRO A 168 -16.11 -8.08 0.44
N ILE A 169 -15.12 -8.67 1.12
CA ILE A 169 -15.12 -8.81 2.58
C ILE A 169 -15.13 -7.43 3.26
N LYS A 170 -14.31 -6.50 2.74
CA LYS A 170 -14.27 -5.13 3.23
C LYS A 170 -15.60 -4.40 3.10
N ILE A 171 -16.24 -4.49 1.93
CA ILE A 171 -17.56 -3.90 1.70
C ILE A 171 -18.58 -4.47 2.68
N PHE A 172 -18.60 -5.79 2.83
CA PHE A 172 -19.50 -6.47 3.74
C PHE A 172 -19.28 -6.06 5.20
N LEU A 173 -18.04 -6.05 5.67
CA LEU A 173 -17.73 -5.65 7.04
C LEU A 173 -18.04 -4.17 7.30
N ASN A 174 -17.75 -3.29 6.34
CA ASN A 174 -18.14 -1.88 6.46
C ASN A 174 -19.65 -1.73 6.53
N TRP A 175 -20.42 -2.43 5.69
CA TRP A 175 -21.88 -2.38 5.70
C TRP A 175 -22.46 -2.86 7.04
N VAL A 176 -21.86 -3.88 7.65
CA VAL A 176 -22.29 -4.39 8.95
C VAL A 176 -21.88 -3.47 10.09
N LEU A 177 -20.63 -3.02 10.12
CA LEU A 177 -20.06 -2.35 11.30
C LEU A 177 -20.28 -0.82 11.29
N ILE A 178 -20.29 -0.18 10.11
CA ILE A 178 -20.57 1.28 10.04
C ILE A 178 -22.03 1.54 10.30
N PHE A 179 -22.93 0.81 9.62
CA PHE A 179 -24.38 1.07 9.62
C PHE A 179 -25.17 0.25 10.64
N GLY A 180 -24.53 -0.66 11.39
CA GLY A 180 -25.21 -1.41 12.43
C GLY A 180 -26.15 -2.50 11.92
N ASN A 181 -25.87 -3.12 10.79
CA ASN A 181 -26.71 -4.17 10.22
C ASN A 181 -26.49 -5.53 10.89
N LEU A 182 -27.39 -6.50 10.65
CA LEU A 182 -27.35 -7.85 11.21
C LEU A 182 -27.41 -7.93 12.76
N GLY A 183 -28.00 -6.92 13.41
CA GLY A 183 -28.14 -6.90 14.89
C GLY A 183 -26.89 -6.45 15.64
N ILE A 184 -25.86 -6.00 14.95
CA ILE A 184 -24.71 -5.36 15.54
C ILE A 184 -25.01 -3.88 15.76
N PRO A 185 -24.59 -3.26 16.89
CA PRO A 185 -24.79 -1.82 17.09
C PRO A 185 -24.03 -1.01 16.04
N GLU A 186 -24.59 0.11 15.66
CA GLU A 186 -23.97 1.07 14.76
C GLU A 186 -22.68 1.66 15.39
N LEU A 187 -21.54 1.41 14.75
CA LEU A 187 -20.22 1.83 15.24
C LEU A 187 -19.65 3.04 14.49
N GLY A 188 -20.26 3.43 13.36
CA GLY A 188 -19.82 4.58 12.57
C GLY A 188 -18.36 4.49 12.18
N ILE A 189 -17.57 5.53 12.50
CA ILE A 189 -16.13 5.60 12.17
C ILE A 189 -15.30 4.49 12.85
N LYS A 190 -15.66 4.06 14.07
CA LYS A 190 -15.03 2.91 14.73
C LYS A 190 -15.28 1.62 13.96
N GLY A 191 -16.46 1.51 13.35
CA GLY A 191 -16.81 0.39 12.48
C GLY A 191 -15.90 0.29 11.27
N ALA A 192 -15.59 1.40 10.61
CA ALA A 192 -14.68 1.45 9.47
C ALA A 192 -13.25 1.02 9.84
N SER A 193 -12.70 1.49 10.96
CA SER A 193 -11.38 1.10 11.43
C SER A 193 -11.33 -0.37 11.87
N LEU A 194 -12.39 -0.86 12.53
CA LEU A 194 -12.51 -2.27 12.92
C LEU A 194 -12.62 -3.19 11.69
N ALA A 195 -13.39 -2.80 10.67
CA ALA A 195 -13.46 -3.52 9.41
C ALA A 195 -12.08 -3.60 8.73
N THR A 196 -11.31 -2.49 8.75
CA THR A 196 -9.94 -2.47 8.25
C THR A 196 -9.05 -3.45 9.01
N LEU A 197 -9.09 -3.44 10.33
CA LEU A 197 -8.34 -4.37 11.19
C LEU A 197 -8.67 -5.83 10.86
N LEU A 198 -9.96 -6.16 10.75
CA LEU A 198 -10.41 -7.52 10.44
C LEU A 198 -9.97 -7.97 9.04
N VAL A 199 -10.04 -7.10 8.05
CA VAL A 199 -9.56 -7.38 6.69
C VAL A 199 -8.05 -7.59 6.67
N GLN A 200 -7.27 -6.82 7.43
CA GLN A 200 -5.83 -7.03 7.56
C GLN A 200 -5.50 -8.38 8.21
N PHE A 201 -6.25 -8.79 9.25
CA PHE A 201 -6.10 -10.13 9.82
C PHE A 201 -6.50 -11.24 8.85
N PHE A 202 -7.57 -11.06 8.08
CA PHE A 202 -7.95 -12.01 7.03
C PHE A 202 -6.82 -12.19 6.00
N MET A 203 -6.29 -11.09 5.45
CA MET A 203 -5.17 -11.15 4.52
C MET A 203 -3.94 -11.79 5.14
N LEU A 204 -3.59 -11.41 6.38
CA LEU A 204 -2.47 -11.97 7.11
C LEU A 204 -2.61 -13.49 7.26
N PHE A 205 -3.78 -13.95 7.69
CA PHE A 205 -4.07 -15.38 7.81
C PHE A 205 -3.91 -16.12 6.48
N CYS A 206 -4.47 -15.58 5.39
CA CYS A 206 -4.33 -16.18 4.06
C CYS A 206 -2.87 -16.26 3.60
N PHE A 207 -2.06 -15.20 3.82
CA PHE A 207 -0.65 -15.20 3.47
C PHE A 207 0.17 -16.17 4.33
N ILE A 208 -0.11 -16.26 5.64
CA ILE A 208 0.52 -17.25 6.54
C ILE A 208 0.18 -18.66 6.09
N PHE A 209 -1.10 -18.92 5.84
CA PHE A 209 -1.59 -20.24 5.43
C PHE A 209 -0.92 -20.69 4.12
N PHE A 210 -0.92 -19.82 3.10
CA PHE A 210 -0.24 -20.11 1.84
C PHE A 210 1.26 -20.36 2.03
N SER A 211 1.93 -19.52 2.80
CA SER A 211 3.37 -19.64 3.04
C SER A 211 3.71 -20.92 3.80
N TYR A 212 2.88 -21.31 4.74
CA TYR A 212 3.07 -22.54 5.53
C TYR A 212 2.92 -23.80 4.69
N TYR A 213 1.85 -23.89 3.88
CA TYR A 213 1.56 -25.09 3.11
C TYR A 213 2.33 -25.19 1.79
N LYS A 214 2.41 -24.12 1.01
CA LYS A 214 3.02 -24.16 -0.33
C LYS A 214 4.52 -23.86 -0.32
N LEU A 215 5.01 -23.13 0.68
CA LEU A 215 6.40 -22.71 0.77
C LEU A 215 7.14 -23.38 1.95
N TYR A 216 6.71 -24.59 2.31
CA TYR A 216 7.28 -25.36 3.42
C TYR A 216 8.81 -25.49 3.35
N ARG A 217 9.40 -25.52 2.14
CA ARG A 217 10.85 -25.61 1.93
C ARG A 217 11.63 -24.45 2.59
N TYR A 218 11.03 -23.26 2.70
CA TYR A 218 11.69 -22.11 3.32
C TYR A 218 11.55 -22.08 4.84
N LYS A 219 10.57 -22.75 5.43
CA LYS A 219 10.34 -22.86 6.88
C LYS A 219 10.39 -21.52 7.61
N ILE A 220 9.71 -20.47 7.08
CA ILE A 220 9.84 -19.10 7.58
C ILE A 220 9.39 -18.93 9.02
N PHE A 221 8.45 -19.75 9.50
CA PHE A 221 7.93 -19.71 10.86
C PHE A 221 8.72 -20.60 11.85
N ASP A 222 9.64 -21.46 11.38
CA ASP A 222 10.47 -22.29 12.23
C ASP A 222 11.41 -21.44 13.07
N ARG A 223 11.40 -21.66 14.39
CA ARG A 223 12.21 -20.90 15.36
C ARG A 223 12.05 -19.38 15.20
N PHE A 224 10.80 -18.93 15.04
CA PHE A 224 10.43 -17.52 14.81
C PHE A 224 11.02 -16.57 15.87
N TRP A 225 11.13 -17.02 17.12
CA TRP A 225 11.69 -16.26 18.26
C TRP A 225 13.19 -15.97 18.15
N ARG A 226 13.94 -16.65 17.24
CA ARG A 226 15.38 -16.45 17.11
C ARG A 226 15.67 -15.21 16.29
N LEU A 227 16.09 -14.13 16.96
CA LEU A 227 16.57 -12.91 16.33
C LEU A 227 17.94 -13.13 15.67
N ASP A 228 18.12 -12.56 14.50
CA ASP A 228 19.34 -12.55 13.71
C ASP A 228 19.71 -11.10 13.44
N PHE A 229 20.60 -10.54 14.26
CA PHE A 229 20.94 -9.12 14.22
C PHE A 229 21.60 -8.69 12.91
N ASP A 230 22.35 -9.58 12.23
CA ASP A 230 22.97 -9.27 10.95
C ASP A 230 21.93 -9.03 9.85
N PHE A 231 20.93 -9.92 9.79
CA PHE A 231 19.84 -9.78 8.82
C PHE A 231 18.85 -8.69 9.22
N LEU A 232 18.60 -8.50 10.50
CA LEU A 232 17.78 -7.39 11.00
C LEU A 232 18.40 -6.05 10.61
N LYS A 233 19.72 -5.88 10.83
CA LYS A 233 20.47 -4.69 10.42
C LYS A 233 20.42 -4.49 8.90
N LYS A 234 20.55 -5.55 8.10
CA LYS A 234 20.43 -5.46 6.63
C LYS A 234 19.07 -4.96 6.19
N VAL A 235 17.99 -5.55 6.72
CA VAL A 235 16.61 -5.13 6.40
C VAL A 235 16.39 -3.68 6.84
N PHE A 236 16.85 -3.31 8.04
CA PHE A 236 16.72 -1.95 8.55
C PHE A 236 17.48 -0.93 7.69
N LEU A 237 18.75 -1.17 7.38
CA LEU A 237 19.58 -0.24 6.61
C LEU A 237 19.10 -0.05 5.16
N LEU A 238 18.50 -1.09 4.55
CA LEU A 238 17.89 -0.95 3.23
C LEU A 238 16.50 -0.34 3.30
N GLY A 239 15.72 -0.67 4.32
CA GLY A 239 14.34 -0.25 4.45
C GLY A 239 14.17 1.21 4.88
N TYR A 240 15.06 1.69 5.76
CA TYR A 240 15.02 3.06 6.24
C TYR A 240 15.04 4.11 5.10
N PRO A 241 16.00 4.09 4.15
CA PRO A 241 15.99 5.04 3.04
C PRO A 241 14.75 4.90 2.14
N ILE A 242 14.30 3.66 1.91
CA ILE A 242 13.09 3.39 1.10
C ILE A 242 11.86 4.04 1.77
N GLY A 243 11.67 3.82 3.08
CA GLY A 243 10.56 4.39 3.82
C GLY A 243 10.56 5.92 3.82
N PHE A 244 11.73 6.53 4.01
CA PHE A 244 11.86 7.99 3.97
C PHE A 244 11.67 8.57 2.57
N THR A 245 12.08 7.87 1.51
CA THR A 245 11.82 8.29 0.13
C THR A 245 10.31 8.33 -0.15
N TYR A 246 9.58 7.28 0.22
CA TYR A 246 8.12 7.26 0.07
C TYR A 246 7.43 8.30 0.95
N PHE A 247 7.92 8.52 2.17
CA PHE A 247 7.40 9.58 3.04
C PHE A 247 7.61 10.96 2.43
N ALA A 248 8.79 11.26 1.89
CA ALA A 248 9.08 12.52 1.23
C ALA A 248 8.17 12.72 -0.01
N GLU A 249 7.98 11.67 -0.81
CA GLU A 249 7.08 11.68 -1.96
C GLU A 249 5.63 11.97 -1.55
N THR A 250 5.10 11.27 -0.56
CA THR A 250 3.73 11.50 -0.07
C THR A 250 3.57 12.87 0.58
N SER A 251 4.59 13.36 1.28
CA SER A 251 4.60 14.70 1.86
C SER A 251 4.52 15.79 0.80
N LEU A 252 5.14 15.59 -0.36
CA LEU A 252 5.05 16.51 -1.50
C LEU A 252 3.60 16.63 -2.00
N PHE A 253 2.91 15.49 -2.20
CA PHE A 253 1.50 15.49 -2.61
C PHE A 253 0.58 16.14 -1.56
N THR A 254 0.82 15.85 -0.28
CA THR A 254 0.06 16.47 0.82
C THR A 254 0.28 17.97 0.88
N SER A 255 1.52 18.43 0.72
CA SER A 255 1.84 19.87 0.68
C SER A 255 1.18 20.56 -0.51
N SER A 256 1.16 19.93 -1.68
CA SER A 256 0.46 20.44 -2.86
C SER A 256 -1.04 20.61 -2.60
N ALA A 257 -1.68 19.63 -1.95
CA ALA A 257 -3.10 19.74 -1.60
C ALA A 257 -3.37 20.89 -0.60
N ILE A 258 -2.47 21.12 0.37
CA ILE A 258 -2.58 22.25 1.31
C ILE A 258 -2.47 23.58 0.55
N MET A 259 -1.53 23.71 -0.38
CA MET A 259 -1.37 24.92 -1.21
C MET A 259 -2.60 25.19 -2.09
N MET A 260 -3.21 24.15 -2.66
CA MET A 260 -4.47 24.27 -3.42
C MET A 260 -5.62 24.74 -2.50
N GLY A 261 -5.65 24.29 -1.25
CA GLY A 261 -6.62 24.77 -0.26
C GLY A 261 -6.51 26.26 0.06
N TRP A 262 -5.32 26.87 -0.08
CA TRP A 262 -5.15 28.33 0.07
C TRP A 262 -5.73 29.13 -1.10
N LEU A 263 -5.81 28.52 -2.29
CA LEU A 263 -6.39 29.17 -3.48
C LEU A 263 -7.93 29.19 -3.39
N GLY A 264 -8.55 28.09 -2.96
CA GLY A 264 -9.99 28.02 -2.81
C GLY A 264 -10.55 26.61 -2.68
N LYS A 265 -11.87 26.53 -2.42
CA LYS A 265 -12.55 25.23 -2.25
C LYS A 265 -12.70 24.48 -3.58
N ILE A 266 -12.93 25.18 -4.68
CA ILE A 266 -13.12 24.60 -6.02
C ILE A 266 -11.79 24.04 -6.50
N GLU A 267 -10.71 24.78 -6.37
CA GLU A 267 -9.35 24.40 -6.75
C GLU A 267 -8.89 23.17 -5.95
N LEU A 268 -9.21 23.12 -4.66
CA LEU A 268 -8.92 21.97 -3.81
C LEU A 268 -9.71 20.74 -4.26
N ALA A 269 -10.98 20.90 -4.61
CA ALA A 269 -11.84 19.80 -5.10
C ALA A 269 -11.32 19.26 -6.44
N ALA A 270 -10.99 20.14 -7.38
CA ALA A 270 -10.40 19.78 -8.68
C ALA A 270 -9.09 19.02 -8.50
N HIS A 271 -8.20 19.51 -7.62
CA HIS A 271 -6.95 18.84 -7.27
C HIS A 271 -7.19 17.46 -6.67
N GLY A 272 -8.17 17.32 -5.78
CA GLY A 272 -8.54 16.05 -5.15
C GLY A 272 -8.97 14.98 -6.17
N ILE A 273 -9.83 15.35 -7.13
CA ILE A 273 -10.27 14.45 -8.21
C ILE A 273 -9.05 14.04 -9.07
N THR A 274 -8.23 15.02 -9.46
CA THR A 274 -7.02 14.77 -10.25
C THR A 274 -6.07 13.81 -9.53
N MET A 275 -5.88 13.98 -8.21
CA MET A 275 -5.04 13.10 -7.41
C MET A 275 -5.60 11.68 -7.29
N GLN A 276 -6.91 11.50 -7.22
CA GLN A 276 -7.52 10.17 -7.22
C GLN A 276 -7.28 9.44 -8.55
N LEU A 277 -7.47 10.13 -9.68
CA LEU A 277 -7.21 9.58 -11.02
C LEU A 277 -5.71 9.26 -11.20
N ALA A 278 -4.84 10.21 -10.83
CA ALA A 278 -3.39 10.01 -10.88
C ALA A 278 -2.94 8.85 -9.98
N GLY A 279 -3.49 8.73 -8.76
CA GLY A 279 -3.21 7.64 -7.85
C GLY A 279 -3.57 6.28 -8.43
N LEU A 280 -4.72 6.16 -9.08
CA LEU A 280 -5.14 4.91 -9.72
C LEU A 280 -4.17 4.51 -10.86
N THR A 281 -3.79 5.46 -11.71
CA THR A 281 -2.84 5.21 -12.80
C THR A 281 -1.43 4.94 -12.29
N PHE A 282 -1.03 5.55 -11.17
CA PHE A 282 0.25 5.33 -10.51
C PHE A 282 0.41 3.88 -10.00
N MET A 283 -0.67 3.18 -9.64
CA MET A 283 -0.62 1.79 -9.20
C MET A 283 -0.04 0.85 -10.27
N PHE A 284 -0.14 1.22 -11.55
CA PHE A 284 0.52 0.51 -12.63
C PHE A 284 2.06 0.59 -12.52
N HIS A 285 2.57 1.80 -12.31
CA HIS A 285 4.01 2.03 -12.15
C HIS A 285 4.58 1.32 -10.93
N VAL A 286 3.84 1.32 -9.82
CA VAL A 286 4.20 0.61 -8.58
C VAL A 286 4.32 -0.90 -8.85
N GLY A 287 3.33 -1.51 -9.51
CA GLY A 287 3.35 -2.95 -9.82
C GLY A 287 4.50 -3.33 -10.77
N LEU A 288 4.75 -2.50 -11.78
CA LEU A 288 5.86 -2.70 -12.71
C LEU A 288 7.22 -2.55 -12.03
N SER A 289 7.37 -1.57 -11.12
CA SER A 289 8.57 -1.37 -10.31
C SER A 289 8.86 -2.56 -9.39
N GLN A 290 7.84 -3.12 -8.74
CA GLN A 290 7.96 -4.31 -7.89
C GLN A 290 8.41 -5.54 -8.70
N ALA A 291 7.84 -5.75 -9.89
CA ALA A 291 8.23 -6.83 -10.80
C ALA A 291 9.68 -6.66 -11.28
N SER A 292 10.07 -5.43 -11.63
CA SER A 292 11.44 -5.10 -12.04
C SER A 292 12.43 -5.35 -10.91
N THR A 293 12.12 -4.90 -9.69
CA THR A 293 12.95 -5.13 -8.50
C THR A 293 13.18 -6.62 -8.25
N THR A 294 12.15 -7.45 -8.43
CA THR A 294 12.24 -8.90 -8.32
C THR A 294 13.18 -9.51 -9.37
N LEU A 295 13.05 -9.10 -10.64
CA LEU A 295 13.90 -9.60 -11.72
C LEU A 295 15.35 -9.15 -11.60
N VAL A 296 15.58 -7.90 -11.18
CA VAL A 296 16.92 -7.37 -10.92
C VAL A 296 17.57 -8.09 -9.75
N GLY A 297 16.85 -8.25 -8.63
CA GLY A 297 17.34 -8.99 -7.45
C GLY A 297 17.70 -10.44 -7.80
N ASN A 298 16.86 -11.13 -8.57
CA ASN A 298 17.11 -12.50 -9.04
C ASN A 298 18.36 -12.57 -9.93
N SER A 299 18.49 -11.66 -10.93
CA SER A 299 19.66 -11.63 -11.81
C SER A 299 20.96 -11.28 -11.07
N TYR A 300 20.87 -10.41 -10.06
CA TYR A 300 21.98 -10.10 -9.19
C TYR A 300 22.44 -11.32 -8.36
N GLY A 301 21.48 -12.07 -7.83
CA GLY A 301 21.75 -13.31 -7.09
C GLY A 301 22.41 -14.38 -7.94
N GLU A 302 21.99 -14.53 -9.20
CA GLU A 302 22.59 -15.45 -10.18
C GLU A 302 24.00 -15.01 -10.65
N LYS A 303 24.52 -13.87 -10.18
CA LYS A 303 25.78 -13.25 -10.62
C LYS A 303 25.85 -13.06 -12.15
N GLN A 304 24.71 -12.74 -12.76
CA GLN A 304 24.57 -12.53 -14.20
C GLN A 304 25.25 -11.24 -14.65
N ASP A 305 25.57 -11.20 -15.95
CA ASP A 305 26.24 -10.05 -16.56
C ASP A 305 25.45 -8.75 -16.39
N LYS A 306 26.18 -7.63 -16.26
CA LYS A 306 25.62 -6.26 -16.24
C LYS A 306 24.64 -6.00 -17.39
N ILE A 307 24.87 -6.64 -18.54
CA ILE A 307 24.00 -6.52 -19.73
C ILE A 307 22.58 -6.96 -19.44
N LYS A 308 22.37 -8.07 -18.70
CA LYS A 308 21.01 -8.54 -18.33
C LYS A 308 20.31 -7.55 -17.40
N LEU A 309 21.02 -7.00 -16.41
CA LEU A 309 20.49 -5.97 -15.51
C LEU A 309 20.07 -4.70 -16.29
N ILE A 310 20.92 -4.23 -17.20
CA ILE A 310 20.63 -3.08 -18.07
C ILE A 310 19.41 -3.36 -18.95
N ASN A 311 19.29 -4.57 -19.50
CA ASN A 311 18.14 -4.92 -20.35
C ASN A 311 16.84 -4.97 -19.55
N ILE A 312 16.84 -5.42 -18.30
CA ILE A 312 15.66 -5.36 -17.42
C ILE A 312 15.28 -3.90 -17.16
N ALA A 313 16.24 -3.05 -16.80
CA ALA A 313 16.01 -1.63 -16.59
C ALA A 313 15.46 -0.93 -17.83
N LYS A 314 16.02 -1.18 -19.01
CA LYS A 314 15.52 -0.63 -20.28
C LYS A 314 14.11 -1.10 -20.61
N ALA A 315 13.81 -2.40 -20.40
CA ALA A 315 12.47 -2.94 -20.63
C ALA A 315 11.44 -2.28 -19.71
N THR A 316 11.80 -2.09 -18.44
CA THR A 316 10.95 -1.41 -17.45
C THR A 316 10.71 0.05 -17.86
N LEU A 317 11.76 0.80 -18.20
CA LEU A 317 11.66 2.19 -18.63
C LEU A 317 10.78 2.33 -19.88
N LEU A 318 10.95 1.46 -20.88
CA LEU A 318 10.11 1.50 -22.08
C LEU A 318 8.63 1.26 -21.78
N LEU A 319 8.31 0.25 -20.96
CA LEU A 319 6.92 -0.03 -20.58
C LEU A 319 6.32 1.11 -19.76
N THR A 320 7.09 1.66 -18.82
CA THR A 320 6.68 2.79 -18.00
C THR A 320 6.41 4.04 -18.84
N THR A 321 7.33 4.38 -19.76
CA THR A 321 7.19 5.54 -20.65
C THR A 321 6.02 5.35 -21.62
N PHE A 322 5.87 4.15 -22.20
CA PHE A 322 4.74 3.85 -23.09
C PHE A 322 3.39 3.99 -22.38
N TYR A 323 3.28 3.43 -21.15
CA TYR A 323 2.08 3.57 -20.35
C TYR A 323 1.81 5.04 -19.96
N ALA A 324 2.84 5.77 -19.53
CA ALA A 324 2.73 7.19 -19.21
C ALA A 324 2.22 8.00 -20.41
N PHE A 325 2.71 7.69 -21.63
CA PHE A 325 2.22 8.32 -22.85
C PHE A 325 0.74 8.05 -23.08
N ILE A 326 0.28 6.80 -22.90
CA ILE A 326 -1.15 6.43 -23.01
C ILE A 326 -1.98 7.23 -21.99
N VAL A 327 -1.52 7.31 -20.75
CA VAL A 327 -2.22 8.05 -19.68
C VAL A 327 -2.30 9.55 -20.02
N ILE A 328 -1.21 10.16 -20.48
CA ILE A 328 -1.20 11.57 -20.90
C ILE A 328 -2.20 11.80 -22.03
N CYS A 329 -2.18 10.95 -23.06
CA CYS A 329 -3.15 11.04 -24.17
C CYS A 329 -4.60 10.93 -23.66
N LEU A 330 -4.86 10.03 -22.73
CA LEU A 330 -6.20 9.84 -22.16
C LEU A 330 -6.67 11.05 -21.37
N PHE A 331 -5.80 11.65 -20.55
CA PHE A 331 -6.12 12.84 -19.76
C PHE A 331 -6.31 14.08 -20.62
N VAL A 332 -5.57 14.21 -21.74
CA VAL A 332 -5.68 15.37 -22.66
C VAL A 332 -6.88 15.23 -23.58
N THR A 333 -7.18 13.99 -24.06
CA THR A 333 -8.27 13.79 -25.06
C THR A 333 -9.65 13.63 -24.44
N PHE A 334 -9.74 13.09 -23.22
CA PHE A 334 -11.02 12.76 -22.58
C PHE A 334 -11.17 13.35 -21.16
N PRO A 335 -10.84 14.63 -20.90
CA PRO A 335 -10.91 15.21 -19.56
C PRO A 335 -12.34 15.21 -19.01
N GLU A 336 -13.34 15.58 -19.83
CA GLU A 336 -14.75 15.61 -19.41
C GLU A 336 -15.28 14.21 -19.02
N PHE A 337 -14.89 13.17 -19.76
CA PHE A 337 -15.27 11.80 -19.43
C PHE A 337 -14.69 11.38 -18.08
N LEU A 338 -13.42 11.69 -17.81
CA LEU A 338 -12.76 11.37 -16.55
C LEU A 338 -13.40 12.11 -15.36
N LEU A 339 -13.73 13.38 -15.54
CA LEU A 339 -14.43 14.19 -14.53
C LEU A 339 -15.85 13.66 -14.28
N SER A 340 -16.56 13.22 -15.32
CA SER A 340 -17.93 12.70 -15.19
C SER A 340 -18.01 11.41 -14.35
N LEU A 341 -16.90 10.73 -14.07
CA LEU A 341 -16.85 9.58 -13.16
C LEU A 341 -16.97 10.00 -11.68
N PHE A 342 -16.71 11.28 -11.38
CA PHE A 342 -16.71 11.82 -10.01
C PHE A 342 -17.76 12.89 -9.78
N LEU A 343 -18.19 13.59 -10.83
CA LEU A 343 -19.10 14.71 -10.74
C LEU A 343 -20.41 14.41 -11.47
N ASP A 344 -21.52 14.67 -10.82
CA ASP A 344 -22.83 14.66 -11.48
C ASP A 344 -23.02 16.01 -12.21
N LYS A 345 -23.26 15.97 -13.52
CA LYS A 345 -23.49 17.17 -14.38
C LYS A 345 -24.65 18.06 -13.93
N LYS A 346 -25.48 17.61 -12.96
CA LYS A 346 -26.63 18.35 -12.42
C LYS A 346 -26.25 19.32 -11.29
N ILE A 347 -25.02 19.31 -10.82
CA ILE A 347 -24.57 20.20 -9.75
C ILE A 347 -23.99 21.46 -10.40
N ASP A 348 -24.54 22.64 -10.10
CA ASP A 348 -24.13 23.94 -10.69
C ASP A 348 -22.61 24.22 -10.58
N SER A 349 -21.99 23.78 -9.49
CA SER A 349 -20.54 23.90 -9.27
C SER A 349 -19.68 22.93 -10.10
N SER A 350 -20.29 21.93 -10.77
CA SER A 350 -19.54 20.95 -11.57
C SER A 350 -18.89 21.56 -12.84
N ASN A 351 -19.41 22.70 -13.31
CA ASN A 351 -18.88 23.40 -14.48
C ASN A 351 -17.67 24.29 -14.13
N GLU A 352 -17.40 24.55 -12.85
CA GLU A 352 -16.29 25.37 -12.36
C GLU A 352 -15.05 24.51 -12.00
N ILE A 353 -15.23 23.21 -11.84
CA ILE A 353 -14.16 22.23 -11.56
C ILE A 353 -13.62 21.65 -12.86
#